data_1d201e7a4c26fc75e825513cfe32c9b1
#
_entry.id   1d201e7a4c26fc75e825513cfe32c9b1
#
_cell.length_a   1.000
_cell.length_b   1.000
_cell.length_c   1.000
_cell.angle_alpha   90.00
_cell.angle_beta   90.00
_cell.angle_gamma   90.00
#
_symmetry.space_group_name_H-M   'P 1'
#
loop_
_entity.id
_entity.type
_entity.pdbx_description
1 polymer ?
#
loop_
_entity_poly.entity_id
_entity_poly.type
_entity_poly.pdbx_seq_one_letter_code
_entity_poly.pdbx_strand_id
1 'polypeptide(L)'
;MKRIESRNNPTIVQVGKLSARKHREETRTFFFEGAHLLEEFLRFGHVPKTVFVCDGAAEKYAALLRQVPPEALISLPEQVFSKLSTEQAPQGLLTVSPYLSDVRRVISAEETPGRVLLLASVRDTGNVGTVIRTAASLGWTVVLTEDCADPYSAKTVRASMGALFAGVTAVCAEPVSFVRSFADAGRRVFAAALGEREHRLGSFPLRSDDCFVIGNEGQGIDPVLLDACGNAVVIPMTGKTESLNAAVASAIIMWEGARSHG
;
A
#
# COMPACT_ATOMS: atom_id res chain seq x y z
N MET A 1 11.55 -29.80 4.83
CA MET A 1 12.02 -28.40 4.73
C MET A 1 13.50 -28.39 4.36
N LYS A 2 13.88 -27.67 3.29
CA LYS A 2 15.29 -27.49 2.87
C LYS A 2 16.00 -26.57 3.86
N ARG A 3 17.33 -26.77 4.11
CA ARG A 3 18.14 -25.93 5.00
C ARG A 3 19.23 -25.19 4.23
N ILE A 4 19.45 -23.92 4.55
CA ILE A 4 20.56 -23.10 4.05
C ILE A 4 21.34 -22.56 5.25
N GLU A 5 22.66 -22.84 5.28
CA GLU A 5 23.54 -22.50 6.41
C GLU A 5 24.53 -21.37 6.08
N SER A 6 24.71 -21.06 4.79
CA SER A 6 25.69 -20.06 4.37
C SER A 6 25.04 -18.71 4.04
N ARG A 7 25.59 -17.63 4.62
CA ARG A 7 25.25 -16.24 4.27
C ARG A 7 25.57 -15.89 2.81
N ASN A 8 26.45 -16.65 2.17
CA ASN A 8 26.88 -16.45 0.78
C ASN A 8 26.09 -17.32 -0.20
N ASN A 9 25.11 -18.07 0.27
CA ASN A 9 24.25 -18.83 -0.62
C ASN A 9 23.57 -17.88 -1.62
N PRO A 10 23.55 -18.20 -2.94
CA PRO A 10 22.97 -17.34 -3.97
C PRO A 10 21.54 -16.90 -3.67
N THR A 11 20.71 -17.77 -3.12
CA THR A 11 19.33 -17.45 -2.72
C THR A 11 19.30 -16.35 -1.66
N ILE A 12 20.14 -16.43 -0.62
CA ILE A 12 20.22 -15.43 0.45
C ILE A 12 20.68 -14.08 -0.12
N VAL A 13 21.68 -14.09 -0.98
CA VAL A 13 22.20 -12.89 -1.64
C VAL A 13 21.13 -12.21 -2.49
N GLN A 14 20.37 -12.98 -3.28
CA GLN A 14 19.31 -12.43 -4.13
C GLN A 14 18.14 -11.86 -3.30
N VAL A 15 17.71 -12.55 -2.26
CA VAL A 15 16.66 -12.05 -1.36
C VAL A 15 17.09 -10.76 -0.65
N GLY A 16 18.34 -10.68 -0.19
CA GLY A 16 18.86 -9.45 0.43
C GLY A 16 18.81 -8.22 -0.50
N LYS A 17 18.93 -8.42 -1.83
CA LYS A 17 18.82 -7.33 -2.81
C LYS A 17 17.40 -6.79 -2.96
N LEU A 18 16.37 -7.53 -2.53
CA LEU A 18 14.97 -7.08 -2.58
C LEU A 18 14.68 -5.90 -1.65
N SER A 19 15.60 -5.52 -0.78
CA SER A 19 15.54 -4.25 -0.04
C SER A 19 15.54 -3.02 -0.96
N ALA A 20 16.17 -3.12 -2.16
CA ALA A 20 16.22 -2.06 -3.16
C ALA A 20 15.02 -2.15 -4.14
N ARG A 21 14.33 -1.01 -4.36
CA ARG A 21 13.19 -0.91 -5.30
C ARG A 21 13.53 -1.44 -6.68
N LYS A 22 14.67 -1.01 -7.24
CA LYS A 22 15.14 -1.44 -8.56
C LYS A 22 15.15 -2.97 -8.70
N HIS A 23 15.68 -3.69 -7.71
CA HIS A 23 15.76 -5.14 -7.77
C HIS A 23 14.38 -5.81 -7.65
N ARG A 24 13.46 -5.24 -6.85
CA ARG A 24 12.08 -5.71 -6.80
C ARG A 24 11.37 -5.56 -8.15
N GLU A 25 11.55 -4.43 -8.81
CA GLU A 25 10.97 -4.15 -10.15
C GLU A 25 11.54 -5.07 -11.23
N GLU A 26 12.86 -5.29 -11.25
CA GLU A 26 13.53 -6.20 -12.17
C GLU A 26 13.09 -7.65 -12.02
N THR A 27 12.95 -8.11 -10.77
CA THR A 27 12.59 -9.50 -10.47
C THR A 27 11.09 -9.73 -10.31
N ARG A 28 10.29 -8.66 -10.26
CA ARG A 28 8.85 -8.69 -9.95
C ARG A 28 8.57 -9.47 -8.67
N THR A 29 9.41 -9.26 -7.65
CA THR A 29 9.39 -10.03 -6.41
C THR A 29 9.60 -9.08 -5.24
N PHE A 30 8.91 -9.32 -4.13
CA PHE A 30 9.08 -8.56 -2.89
C PHE A 30 9.16 -9.50 -1.69
N PHE A 31 9.47 -8.94 -0.52
CA PHE A 31 9.46 -9.69 0.72
C PHE A 31 8.77 -8.90 1.83
N PHE A 32 8.33 -9.64 2.83
CA PHE A 32 7.80 -9.10 4.08
C PHE A 32 8.13 -10.04 5.24
N GLU A 33 8.07 -9.52 6.47
CA GLU A 33 8.47 -10.24 7.67
C GLU A 33 7.34 -10.34 8.70
N GLY A 34 7.32 -11.46 9.42
CA GLY A 34 6.44 -11.69 10.56
C GLY A 34 5.29 -12.63 10.29
N ALA A 35 4.83 -13.26 11.38
CA ALA A 35 3.76 -14.28 11.32
C ALA A 35 2.42 -13.69 10.91
N HIS A 36 2.06 -12.52 11.46
CA HIS A 36 0.81 -11.85 11.13
C HIS A 36 0.67 -11.53 9.63
N LEU A 37 1.75 -11.01 9.01
CA LEU A 37 1.70 -10.72 7.58
C LEU A 37 1.62 -11.98 6.72
N LEU A 38 2.28 -13.08 7.13
CA LEU A 38 2.12 -14.38 6.45
C LEU A 38 0.69 -14.91 6.59
N GLU A 39 0.10 -14.79 7.77
CA GLU A 39 -1.30 -15.19 8.02
C GLU A 39 -2.28 -14.41 7.13
N GLU A 40 -2.15 -13.08 7.09
CA GLU A 40 -2.96 -12.23 6.22
C GLU A 40 -2.75 -12.56 4.73
N PHE A 41 -1.51 -12.80 4.31
CA PHE A 41 -1.17 -13.18 2.94
C PHE A 41 -1.89 -14.48 2.50
N LEU A 42 -1.86 -15.49 3.35
CA LEU A 42 -2.56 -16.76 3.11
C LEU A 42 -4.08 -16.60 3.19
N ARG A 43 -4.59 -15.80 4.12
CA ARG A 43 -6.02 -15.49 4.27
C ARG A 43 -6.63 -14.87 3.01
N PHE A 44 -5.88 -14.02 2.31
CA PHE A 44 -6.30 -13.45 1.04
C PHE A 44 -6.06 -14.39 -0.17
N GLY A 45 -5.69 -15.65 0.06
CA GLY A 45 -5.56 -16.68 -0.97
C GLY A 45 -4.26 -16.62 -1.77
N HIS A 46 -3.28 -15.84 -1.32
CA HIS A 46 -1.97 -15.77 -1.98
C HIS A 46 -1.08 -16.95 -1.59
N VAL A 47 -0.22 -17.38 -2.53
CA VAL A 47 0.73 -18.48 -2.31
C VAL A 47 2.16 -17.92 -2.28
N PRO A 48 2.91 -18.11 -1.19
CA PRO A 48 4.28 -17.62 -1.10
C PRO A 48 5.22 -18.42 -2.01
N LYS A 49 6.18 -17.71 -2.63
CA LYS A 49 7.26 -18.35 -3.38
C LYS A 49 8.25 -19.06 -2.45
N THR A 50 8.56 -18.43 -1.33
CA THR A 50 9.47 -18.97 -0.31
C THR A 50 9.15 -18.35 1.04
N VAL A 51 9.16 -19.18 2.08
CA VAL A 51 9.12 -18.73 3.48
C VAL A 51 10.40 -19.19 4.17
N PHE A 52 11.22 -18.26 4.58
CA PHE A 52 12.40 -18.51 5.38
C PHE A 52 12.00 -18.55 6.85
N VAL A 53 12.41 -19.64 7.51
CA VAL A 53 12.08 -19.92 8.90
C VAL A 53 13.36 -19.98 9.70
N CYS A 54 13.55 -19.07 10.65
CA CYS A 54 14.68 -19.06 11.57
C CYS A 54 14.60 -20.25 12.53
N ASP A 55 15.73 -20.76 12.96
CA ASP A 55 15.78 -21.78 14.03
C ASP A 55 15.01 -21.28 15.27
N GLY A 56 14.24 -22.15 15.89
CA GLY A 56 13.34 -21.82 16.99
C GLY A 56 11.97 -21.24 16.59
N ALA A 57 11.84 -20.67 15.39
CA ALA A 57 10.55 -20.15 14.91
C ALA A 57 9.63 -21.28 14.35
N ALA A 58 10.21 -22.36 13.87
CA ALA A 58 9.46 -23.47 13.26
C ALA A 58 8.45 -24.10 14.23
N GLU A 59 8.86 -24.35 15.47
CA GLU A 59 7.98 -24.92 16.50
C GLU A 59 6.92 -23.90 16.94
N LYS A 60 7.33 -22.67 17.20
CA LYS A 60 6.45 -21.57 17.61
C LYS A 60 5.30 -21.31 16.62
N TYR A 61 5.58 -21.38 15.31
CA TYR A 61 4.63 -21.08 14.26
C TYR A 61 4.19 -22.33 13.48
N ALA A 62 4.31 -23.53 14.06
CA ALA A 62 4.03 -24.78 13.37
C ALA A 62 2.62 -24.86 12.75
N ALA A 63 1.59 -24.29 13.41
CA ALA A 63 0.23 -24.26 12.89
C ALA A 63 0.10 -23.40 11.62
N LEU A 64 0.75 -22.25 11.58
CA LEU A 64 0.77 -21.36 10.42
C LEU A 64 1.57 -21.98 9.27
N LEU A 65 2.74 -22.54 9.56
CA LEU A 65 3.61 -23.15 8.56
C LEU A 65 3.02 -24.39 7.88
N ARG A 66 2.09 -25.10 8.51
CA ARG A 66 1.33 -26.19 7.88
C ARG A 66 0.43 -25.73 6.72
N GLN A 67 0.10 -24.44 6.65
CA GLN A 67 -0.69 -23.86 5.57
C GLN A 67 0.18 -23.45 4.36
N VAL A 68 1.51 -23.46 4.53
CA VAL A 68 2.47 -23.12 3.47
C VAL A 68 2.88 -24.41 2.74
N PRO A 69 2.98 -24.41 1.39
CA PRO A 69 3.50 -25.55 0.66
C PRO A 69 4.87 -25.99 1.18
N PRO A 70 5.10 -27.29 1.48
CA PRO A 70 6.33 -27.77 2.10
C PRO A 70 7.61 -27.43 1.30
N GLU A 71 7.49 -27.37 -0.03
CA GLU A 71 8.57 -27.02 -0.95
C GLU A 71 8.97 -25.53 -0.87
N ALA A 72 8.07 -24.67 -0.41
CA ALA A 72 8.33 -23.24 -0.20
C ALA A 72 9.07 -22.97 1.12
N LEU A 73 9.14 -23.93 2.04
CA LEU A 73 9.74 -23.73 3.36
C LEU A 73 11.26 -23.97 3.33
N ILE A 74 12.02 -22.98 3.81
CA ILE A 74 13.48 -23.07 3.95
C ILE A 74 13.86 -22.67 5.39
N SER A 75 14.59 -23.57 6.11
CA SER A 75 15.13 -23.23 7.43
C SER A 75 16.47 -22.52 7.34
N LEU A 76 16.68 -21.56 8.24
CA LEU A 76 17.91 -20.78 8.37
C LEU A 76 18.38 -20.75 9.83
N PRO A 77 19.69 -20.87 10.08
CA PRO A 77 20.23 -20.49 11.39
C PRO A 77 20.11 -18.99 11.61
N GLU A 78 20.01 -18.56 12.86
CA GLU A 78 19.80 -17.16 13.26
C GLU A 78 20.78 -16.19 12.61
N GLN A 79 22.05 -16.56 12.54
CA GLN A 79 23.10 -15.75 11.90
C GLN A 79 22.89 -15.51 10.40
N VAL A 80 22.17 -16.41 9.69
CA VAL A 80 21.84 -16.24 8.27
C VAL A 80 20.55 -15.43 8.14
N PHE A 81 19.56 -15.70 8.99
CA PHE A 81 18.29 -14.98 9.03
C PHE A 81 18.48 -13.49 9.31
N SER A 82 19.34 -13.13 10.28
CA SER A 82 19.66 -11.75 10.64
C SER A 82 20.25 -10.91 9.50
N LYS A 83 20.85 -11.55 8.48
CA LYS A 83 21.31 -10.85 7.26
C LYS A 83 20.16 -10.44 6.33
N LEU A 84 19.05 -11.13 6.38
CA LEU A 84 17.88 -10.86 5.55
C LEU A 84 16.89 -9.92 6.24
N SER A 85 16.79 -10.03 7.57
CA SER A 85 15.83 -9.26 8.33
C SER A 85 16.16 -7.76 8.33
N THR A 86 15.12 -6.94 8.22
CA THR A 86 15.13 -5.49 8.36
C THR A 86 14.55 -5.02 9.70
N GLU A 87 14.11 -5.97 10.54
CA GLU A 87 13.50 -5.71 11.84
C GLU A 87 14.53 -5.71 12.97
N GLN A 88 14.32 -4.83 13.96
CA GLN A 88 15.16 -4.81 15.18
C GLN A 88 14.92 -6.04 16.06
N ALA A 89 13.70 -6.55 16.09
CA ALA A 89 13.31 -7.75 16.83
C ALA A 89 12.55 -8.72 15.92
N PRO A 90 13.25 -9.45 15.03
CA PRO A 90 12.63 -10.29 14.03
C PRO A 90 11.88 -11.47 14.66
N GLN A 91 10.69 -11.77 14.14
CA GLN A 91 9.90 -12.91 14.60
C GLN A 91 10.39 -14.26 14.04
N GLY A 92 11.40 -14.25 13.16
CA GLY A 92 11.98 -15.45 12.58
C GLY A 92 11.23 -15.99 11.38
N LEU A 93 10.31 -15.25 10.79
CA LEU A 93 9.63 -15.58 9.52
C LEU A 93 9.84 -14.44 8.52
N LEU A 94 10.33 -14.80 7.31
CA LEU A 94 10.45 -13.88 6.18
C LEU A 94 9.88 -14.56 4.94
N THR A 95 8.90 -13.92 4.33
CA THR A 95 8.17 -14.43 3.16
C THR A 95 8.60 -13.68 1.91
N VAL A 96 8.89 -14.41 0.85
CA VAL A 96 9.16 -13.89 -0.50
C VAL A 96 7.99 -14.27 -1.40
N SER A 97 7.49 -13.29 -2.16
CA SER A 97 6.37 -13.46 -3.09
C SER A 97 6.65 -12.76 -4.42
N PRO A 98 6.11 -13.25 -5.54
CA PRO A 98 5.95 -12.44 -6.74
C PRO A 98 5.09 -11.20 -6.43
N TYR A 99 5.17 -10.16 -7.26
CA TYR A 99 4.22 -9.05 -7.21
C TYR A 99 2.79 -9.56 -7.34
N LEU A 100 1.90 -8.96 -6.57
CA LEU A 100 0.49 -9.33 -6.57
C LEU A 100 -0.17 -8.91 -7.88
N SER A 101 -0.98 -9.80 -8.47
CA SER A 101 -1.79 -9.50 -9.66
C SER A 101 -2.81 -8.38 -9.39
N ASP A 102 -3.24 -8.28 -8.14
CA ASP A 102 -4.27 -7.33 -7.69
C ASP A 102 -3.76 -5.89 -7.56
N VAL A 103 -2.43 -5.69 -7.40
CA VAL A 103 -1.79 -4.36 -7.50
C VAL A 103 -1.49 -4.08 -8.97
N ARG A 104 -2.53 -3.66 -9.68
CA ARG A 104 -2.50 -3.44 -11.13
C ARG A 104 -2.15 -2.01 -11.51
N ARG A 105 -1.73 -1.81 -12.74
CA ARG A 105 -1.69 -0.47 -13.35
C ARG A 105 -3.06 -0.10 -13.86
N VAL A 106 -3.48 1.14 -13.62
CA VAL A 106 -4.75 1.70 -14.08
C VAL A 106 -4.51 2.96 -14.89
N ILE A 107 -5.34 3.20 -15.89
CA ILE A 107 -5.25 4.37 -16.77
C ILE A 107 -6.54 5.19 -16.80
N SER A 108 -7.67 4.63 -16.33
CA SER A 108 -8.97 5.31 -16.37
C SER A 108 -9.85 5.01 -15.15
N ALA A 109 -10.87 5.84 -15.00
CA ALA A 109 -11.90 5.71 -13.98
C ALA A 109 -12.70 4.40 -14.06
N GLU A 110 -12.87 3.85 -15.26
CA GLU A 110 -13.60 2.60 -15.49
C GLU A 110 -12.94 1.39 -14.83
N GLU A 111 -11.61 1.42 -14.72
CA GLU A 111 -10.83 0.37 -14.07
C GLU A 111 -10.88 0.45 -12.53
N THR A 112 -11.44 1.53 -11.98
CA THR A 112 -11.51 1.79 -10.54
C THR A 112 -12.96 2.07 -10.12
N PRO A 113 -13.83 1.07 -10.12
CA PRO A 113 -15.22 1.25 -9.67
C PRO A 113 -15.27 1.64 -8.19
N GLY A 114 -16.34 2.33 -7.80
CA GLY A 114 -16.52 2.79 -6.43
C GLY A 114 -15.66 4.03 -6.10
N ARG A 115 -15.49 4.31 -4.81
CA ARG A 115 -14.71 5.46 -4.33
C ARG A 115 -13.23 5.24 -4.49
N VAL A 116 -12.55 6.29 -4.94
CA VAL A 116 -11.11 6.27 -5.19
C VAL A 116 -10.41 7.33 -4.37
N LEU A 117 -9.30 6.98 -3.77
CA LEU A 117 -8.34 7.91 -3.20
C LEU A 117 -7.03 7.83 -3.99
N LEU A 118 -6.71 8.87 -4.75
CA LEU A 118 -5.43 9.01 -5.45
C LEU A 118 -4.41 9.70 -4.53
N LEU A 119 -3.31 9.00 -4.23
CA LEU A 119 -2.14 9.60 -3.59
C LEU A 119 -1.18 10.09 -4.67
N ALA A 120 -0.94 11.39 -4.69
CA ALA A 120 -0.04 12.05 -5.63
C ALA A 120 1.28 12.40 -4.94
N SER A 121 2.36 11.73 -5.30
CA SER A 121 3.73 11.96 -4.80
C SER A 121 3.90 11.81 -3.28
N VAL A 122 3.07 11.01 -2.60
CA VAL A 122 3.20 10.73 -1.16
C VAL A 122 4.36 9.77 -0.95
N ARG A 123 5.47 10.26 -0.35
CA ARG A 123 6.75 9.54 -0.28
C ARG A 123 6.99 8.82 1.04
N ASP A 124 6.22 9.10 2.08
CA ASP A 124 6.35 8.41 3.36
C ASP A 124 5.69 7.02 3.31
N THR A 125 6.49 5.98 3.56
CA THR A 125 6.05 4.57 3.54
C THR A 125 5.00 4.25 4.60
N GLY A 126 5.05 4.94 5.75
CA GLY A 126 4.09 4.80 6.83
C GLY A 126 2.73 5.38 6.43
N ASN A 127 2.73 6.58 5.81
CA ASN A 127 1.51 7.20 5.32
C ASN A 127 0.85 6.34 4.24
N VAL A 128 1.59 5.92 3.22
CA VAL A 128 1.06 5.05 2.15
C VAL A 128 0.48 3.76 2.73
N GLY A 129 1.20 3.06 3.60
CA GLY A 129 0.72 1.82 4.23
C GLY A 129 -0.52 2.04 5.09
N THR A 130 -0.57 3.14 5.88
CA THR A 130 -1.72 3.50 6.71
C THR A 130 -2.95 3.80 5.85
N VAL A 131 -2.78 4.52 4.74
CA VAL A 131 -3.88 4.81 3.81
C VAL A 131 -4.42 3.53 3.18
N ILE A 132 -3.55 2.62 2.71
CA ILE A 132 -3.97 1.32 2.17
C ILE A 132 -4.79 0.53 3.21
N ARG A 133 -4.34 0.50 4.47
CA ARG A 133 -5.05 -0.17 5.56
C ARG A 133 -6.43 0.43 5.82
N THR A 134 -6.51 1.75 5.87
CA THR A 134 -7.77 2.48 6.10
C THR A 134 -8.74 2.27 4.94
N ALA A 135 -8.24 2.31 3.70
CA ALA A 135 -9.04 2.08 2.50
C ALA A 135 -9.65 0.67 2.46
N ALA A 136 -8.85 -0.36 2.76
CA ALA A 136 -9.35 -1.73 2.86
C ALA A 136 -10.46 -1.87 3.91
N SER A 137 -10.35 -1.14 5.03
CA SER A 137 -11.34 -1.17 6.12
C SER A 137 -12.64 -0.43 5.78
N LEU A 138 -12.58 0.57 4.88
CA LEU A 138 -13.71 1.46 4.58
C LEU A 138 -14.26 1.26 3.15
N GLY A 139 -13.79 0.25 2.41
CA GLY A 139 -14.28 -0.07 1.07
C GLY A 139 -13.87 0.93 -0.01
N TRP A 140 -12.66 1.49 0.07
CA TRP A 140 -12.10 2.40 -0.93
C TRP A 140 -11.00 1.73 -1.75
N THR A 141 -10.82 2.18 -3.00
CA THR A 141 -9.64 1.87 -3.80
C THR A 141 -8.59 2.97 -3.63
N VAL A 142 -7.34 2.59 -3.37
CA VAL A 142 -6.19 3.52 -3.34
C VAL A 142 -5.43 3.41 -4.65
N VAL A 143 -5.23 4.55 -5.31
CA VAL A 143 -4.37 4.66 -6.48
C VAL A 143 -3.13 5.45 -6.10
N LEU A 144 -1.97 4.95 -6.46
CA LEU A 144 -0.67 5.59 -6.20
C LEU A 144 -0.09 6.13 -7.49
N THR A 145 0.45 7.34 -7.50
CA THR A 145 1.34 7.75 -8.59
C THR A 145 2.67 7.00 -8.51
N GLU A 146 3.40 6.86 -9.62
CA GLU A 146 4.65 6.08 -9.67
C GLU A 146 5.77 6.61 -8.76
N ASP A 147 5.72 7.89 -8.43
CA ASP A 147 6.67 8.56 -7.54
C ASP A 147 6.26 8.51 -6.05
N CYS A 148 5.15 7.88 -5.72
CA CYS A 148 4.81 7.52 -4.35
C CYS A 148 5.81 6.53 -3.75
N ALA A 149 5.78 6.40 -2.43
CA ALA A 149 6.48 5.31 -1.76
C ALA A 149 6.04 3.97 -2.34
N ASP A 150 7.02 3.09 -2.59
CA ASP A 150 6.77 1.78 -3.18
C ASP A 150 5.85 0.93 -2.29
N PRO A 151 4.68 0.49 -2.77
CA PRO A 151 3.76 -0.34 -2.02
C PRO A 151 4.38 -1.69 -1.60
N TYR A 152 5.38 -2.17 -2.36
CA TYR A 152 6.09 -3.42 -2.07
C TYR A 152 7.33 -3.26 -1.19
N SER A 153 7.63 -2.06 -0.70
CA SER A 153 8.70 -1.92 0.29
C SER A 153 8.29 -2.62 1.60
N ALA A 154 9.24 -3.30 2.27
CA ALA A 154 8.95 -3.99 3.53
C ALA A 154 8.32 -3.06 4.58
N LYS A 155 8.70 -1.78 4.58
CA LYS A 155 8.12 -0.76 5.47
C LYS A 155 6.66 -0.45 5.14
N THR A 156 6.30 -0.30 3.85
CA THR A 156 4.91 -0.05 3.43
C THR A 156 4.03 -1.27 3.70
N VAL A 157 4.50 -2.46 3.34
CA VAL A 157 3.77 -3.71 3.61
C VAL A 157 3.48 -3.87 5.10
N ARG A 158 4.48 -3.62 5.95
CA ARG A 158 4.30 -3.65 7.40
C ARG A 158 3.30 -2.60 7.89
N ALA A 159 3.41 -1.35 7.43
CA ALA A 159 2.50 -0.28 7.81
C ALA A 159 1.05 -0.56 7.38
N SER A 160 0.85 -1.28 6.27
CA SER A 160 -0.48 -1.69 5.82
C SER A 160 -1.08 -2.82 6.65
N MET A 161 -0.30 -3.48 7.53
CA MET A 161 -0.75 -4.62 8.34
C MET A 161 -1.40 -5.74 7.50
N GLY A 162 -0.90 -5.96 6.28
CA GLY A 162 -1.42 -6.97 5.35
C GLY A 162 -2.56 -6.50 4.43
N ALA A 163 -3.09 -5.29 4.62
CA ALA A 163 -4.17 -4.76 3.77
C ALA A 163 -3.77 -4.60 2.29
N LEU A 164 -2.47 -4.51 1.98
CA LEU A 164 -1.98 -4.56 0.61
C LEU A 164 -2.43 -5.82 -0.13
N PHE A 165 -2.58 -6.92 0.59
CA PHE A 165 -2.96 -8.23 0.04
C PHE A 165 -4.46 -8.34 -0.30
N ALA A 166 -5.27 -7.34 0.11
CA ALA A 166 -6.71 -7.31 -0.12
C ALA A 166 -7.13 -6.82 -1.52
N GLY A 167 -6.20 -6.48 -2.40
CA GLY A 167 -6.50 -6.04 -3.77
C GLY A 167 -7.10 -4.63 -3.89
N VAL A 168 -6.96 -3.79 -2.87
CA VAL A 168 -7.51 -2.41 -2.86
C VAL A 168 -6.55 -1.36 -3.42
N THR A 169 -5.38 -1.77 -3.94
CA THR A 169 -4.32 -0.86 -4.36
C THR A 169 -4.05 -0.96 -5.85
N ALA A 170 -3.89 0.18 -6.51
CA ALA A 170 -3.48 0.27 -7.92
C ALA A 170 -2.39 1.35 -8.09
N VAL A 171 -1.74 1.38 -9.24
CA VAL A 171 -0.69 2.35 -9.61
C VAL A 171 -1.08 3.05 -10.90
N CYS A 172 -0.92 4.36 -10.95
CA CYS A 172 -1.19 5.19 -12.11
C CYS A 172 0.09 5.91 -12.57
N ALA A 173 0.46 5.77 -13.85
CA ALA A 173 1.61 6.46 -14.43
C ALA A 173 1.28 7.89 -14.85
N GLU A 174 0.06 8.13 -15.35
CA GLU A 174 -0.38 9.40 -15.94
C GLU A 174 -1.54 9.99 -15.11
N PRO A 175 -1.27 10.60 -13.93
CA PRO A 175 -2.30 11.01 -12.98
C PRO A 175 -3.27 12.06 -13.55
N VAL A 176 -2.80 12.96 -14.40
CA VAL A 176 -3.64 13.99 -15.04
C VAL A 176 -4.68 13.35 -15.98
N SER A 177 -4.24 12.42 -16.83
CA SER A 177 -5.13 11.69 -17.74
C SER A 177 -6.10 10.81 -16.97
N PHE A 178 -5.61 10.15 -15.92
CA PHE A 178 -6.42 9.32 -15.02
C PHE A 178 -7.54 10.15 -14.36
N VAL A 179 -7.21 11.31 -13.79
CA VAL A 179 -8.18 12.21 -13.15
C VAL A 179 -9.21 12.74 -14.16
N ARG A 180 -8.79 13.13 -15.37
CA ARG A 180 -9.69 13.61 -16.41
C ARG A 180 -10.69 12.54 -16.84
N SER A 181 -10.31 11.27 -16.86
CA SER A 181 -11.21 10.17 -17.22
C SER A 181 -12.42 10.03 -16.27
N PHE A 182 -12.32 10.55 -15.03
CA PHE A 182 -13.47 10.60 -14.11
C PHE A 182 -14.53 11.60 -14.59
N ALA A 183 -14.10 12.79 -15.05
CA ALA A 183 -15.02 13.77 -15.61
C ALA A 183 -15.72 13.24 -16.89
N ASP A 184 -14.99 12.55 -17.76
CA ASP A 184 -15.51 11.89 -18.95
C ASP A 184 -16.55 10.81 -18.61
N ALA A 185 -16.35 10.12 -17.48
CA ALA A 185 -17.30 9.13 -16.94
C ALA A 185 -18.43 9.75 -16.08
N GLY A 186 -18.55 11.08 -16.01
CA GLY A 186 -19.55 11.79 -15.20
C GLY A 186 -19.34 11.70 -13.68
N ARG A 187 -18.13 11.30 -13.24
CA ARG A 187 -17.73 11.17 -11.85
C ARG A 187 -17.03 12.44 -11.36
N ARG A 188 -17.19 12.76 -10.08
CA ARG A 188 -16.56 13.95 -9.49
C ARG A 188 -15.17 13.64 -8.98
N VAL A 189 -14.26 14.62 -9.13
CA VAL A 189 -12.93 14.59 -8.53
C VAL A 189 -12.75 15.79 -7.61
N PHE A 190 -12.17 15.58 -6.46
CA PHE A 190 -11.87 16.60 -5.46
C PHE A 190 -10.40 16.55 -5.06
N ALA A 191 -9.68 17.65 -5.22
CA ALA A 191 -8.35 17.81 -4.68
C ALA A 191 -8.44 18.22 -3.20
N ALA A 192 -7.75 17.54 -2.30
CA ALA A 192 -7.63 17.95 -0.91
C ALA A 192 -6.64 19.13 -0.79
N ALA A 193 -7.08 20.32 -1.17
CA ALA A 193 -6.31 21.55 -1.23
C ALA A 193 -7.23 22.77 -1.11
N LEU A 194 -6.65 23.94 -0.84
CA LEU A 194 -7.33 25.22 -1.01
C LEU A 194 -7.48 25.52 -2.52
N GLY A 195 -8.61 26.09 -2.93
CA GLY A 195 -8.87 26.40 -4.34
C GLY A 195 -10.11 27.22 -4.58
N GLU A 196 -10.30 27.69 -5.82
CA GLU A 196 -11.44 28.57 -6.19
C GLU A 196 -12.81 27.89 -6.08
N ARG A 197 -12.88 26.58 -6.33
CA ARG A 197 -14.10 25.77 -6.21
C ARG A 197 -14.03 24.88 -4.97
N GLU A 198 -13.91 25.53 -3.82
CA GLU A 198 -13.71 24.87 -2.55
C GLU A 198 -15.03 24.38 -1.95
N HIS A 199 -15.06 23.12 -1.60
CA HIS A 199 -16.13 22.46 -0.86
C HIS A 199 -15.65 22.15 0.57
N ARG A 200 -16.45 22.42 1.57
CA ARG A 200 -16.14 21.99 2.94
C ARG A 200 -16.60 20.54 3.14
N LEU A 201 -15.70 19.68 3.54
CA LEU A 201 -16.05 18.29 3.85
C LEU A 201 -17.14 18.24 4.93
N GLY A 202 -18.15 17.42 4.71
CA GLY A 202 -19.33 17.34 5.58
C GLY A 202 -20.45 18.34 5.25
N SER A 203 -20.25 19.31 4.33
CA SER A 203 -21.30 20.25 3.93
C SER A 203 -22.07 19.84 2.66
N PHE A 204 -21.69 18.74 2.03
CA PHE A 204 -22.32 18.21 0.81
C PHE A 204 -22.30 16.67 0.82
N PRO A 205 -23.24 16.00 0.14
CA PRO A 205 -23.27 14.55 0.09
C PRO A 205 -22.16 14.01 -0.83
N LEU A 206 -21.39 13.05 -0.34
CA LEU A 206 -20.43 12.29 -1.15
C LEU A 206 -21.17 11.19 -1.93
N ARG A 207 -20.75 10.97 -3.18
CA ARG A 207 -21.27 9.89 -4.03
C ARG A 207 -20.47 8.60 -3.82
N SER A 208 -21.07 7.49 -4.21
CA SER A 208 -20.42 6.17 -4.13
C SER A 208 -19.28 5.96 -5.12
N ASP A 209 -19.04 6.93 -6.00
CA ASP A 209 -18.06 6.89 -7.09
C ASP A 209 -17.14 8.12 -7.13
N ASP A 210 -17.16 8.97 -6.10
CA ASP A 210 -16.27 10.13 -6.00
C ASP A 210 -14.79 9.73 -5.94
N CYS A 211 -13.93 10.56 -6.53
CA CYS A 211 -12.48 10.46 -6.44
C CYS A 211 -11.92 11.62 -5.61
N PHE A 212 -10.97 11.33 -4.73
CA PHE A 212 -10.24 12.35 -3.96
C PHE A 212 -8.75 12.23 -4.24
N VAL A 213 -8.07 13.37 -4.33
CA VAL A 213 -6.63 13.45 -4.55
C VAL A 213 -5.97 14.05 -3.32
N ILE A 214 -4.99 13.32 -2.77
CA ILE A 214 -4.14 13.78 -1.66
C ILE A 214 -2.73 13.98 -2.20
N GLY A 215 -2.18 15.15 -1.98
CA GLY A 215 -0.83 15.52 -2.44
C GLY A 215 0.29 15.18 -1.47
N ASN A 216 1.50 15.52 -1.89
CA ASN A 216 2.72 15.44 -1.09
C ASN A 216 2.63 16.35 0.15
N GLU A 217 3.21 15.90 1.26
CA GLU A 217 3.15 16.60 2.55
C GLU A 217 3.82 17.99 2.52
N GLY A 218 4.84 18.18 1.69
CA GLY A 218 5.60 19.43 1.61
C GLY A 218 5.24 20.30 0.41
N GLN A 219 4.94 19.67 -0.74
CA GLN A 219 4.71 20.37 -2.01
C GLN A 219 3.22 20.47 -2.39
N GLY A 220 2.35 19.71 -1.70
CA GLY A 220 0.95 19.63 -2.06
C GLY A 220 0.69 18.83 -3.33
N ILE A 221 -0.32 19.24 -4.08
CA ILE A 221 -0.70 18.64 -5.36
C ILE A 221 -0.09 19.49 -6.49
N ASP A 222 0.49 18.81 -7.49
CA ASP A 222 1.00 19.50 -8.69
C ASP A 222 -0.08 20.39 -9.32
N PRO A 223 0.24 21.63 -9.74
CA PRO A 223 -0.76 22.57 -10.26
C PRO A 223 -1.56 22.07 -11.46
N VAL A 224 -0.93 21.30 -12.36
CA VAL A 224 -1.62 20.72 -13.53
C VAL A 224 -2.61 19.63 -13.11
N LEU A 225 -2.23 18.82 -12.10
CA LEU A 225 -3.12 17.81 -11.54
C LEU A 225 -4.25 18.47 -10.74
N LEU A 226 -3.96 19.52 -9.98
CA LEU A 226 -4.95 20.28 -9.22
C LEU A 226 -6.02 20.87 -10.15
N ASP A 227 -5.60 21.51 -11.24
CA ASP A 227 -6.52 22.05 -12.26
C ASP A 227 -7.39 20.94 -12.89
N ALA A 228 -6.79 19.80 -13.19
CA ALA A 228 -7.50 18.65 -13.76
C ALA A 228 -8.59 18.09 -12.83
N CYS A 229 -8.48 18.23 -11.51
CA CYS A 229 -9.50 17.80 -10.55
C CYS A 229 -10.80 18.60 -10.66
N GLY A 230 -10.75 19.86 -11.05
CA GLY A 230 -11.91 20.73 -11.26
C GLY A 230 -12.62 21.16 -9.97
N ASN A 231 -12.48 20.45 -8.85
CA ASN A 231 -13.03 20.81 -7.54
C ASN A 231 -11.96 20.67 -6.47
N ALA A 232 -12.03 21.50 -5.43
CA ALA A 232 -11.23 21.37 -4.22
C ALA A 232 -12.11 20.97 -3.03
N VAL A 233 -11.54 20.28 -2.07
CA VAL A 233 -12.19 19.95 -0.80
C VAL A 233 -11.26 20.31 0.35
N VAL A 234 -11.82 20.94 1.36
CA VAL A 234 -11.11 21.27 2.61
C VAL A 234 -11.73 20.55 3.79
N ILE A 235 -10.90 20.01 4.64
CA ILE A 235 -11.28 19.50 5.96
C ILE A 235 -11.36 20.73 6.88
N PRO A 236 -12.52 21.02 7.51
CA PRO A 236 -12.64 22.17 8.39
C PRO A 236 -11.68 22.05 9.59
N MET A 237 -10.80 23.03 9.75
CA MET A 237 -9.80 23.11 10.82
C MET A 237 -9.94 24.43 11.61
N THR A 238 -9.37 24.47 12.81
CA THR A 238 -9.39 25.67 13.67
C THR A 238 -8.39 26.76 13.23
N GLY A 239 -7.57 26.51 12.21
CA GLY A 239 -6.54 27.43 11.71
C GLY A 239 -5.28 27.50 12.58
N LYS A 240 -5.12 26.65 13.59
CA LYS A 240 -3.88 26.59 14.41
C LYS A 240 -2.73 25.84 13.75
N THR A 241 -3.00 25.08 12.72
CA THR A 241 -2.03 24.36 11.88
C THR A 241 -2.39 24.58 10.43
N GLU A 242 -1.39 24.57 9.52
CA GLU A 242 -1.58 24.80 8.09
C GLU A 242 -2.17 23.58 7.37
N SER A 243 -1.84 22.39 7.85
CA SER A 243 -2.26 21.14 7.21
C SER A 243 -2.36 19.97 8.21
N LEU A 244 -2.97 18.88 7.76
CA LEU A 244 -2.97 17.58 8.43
C LEU A 244 -1.95 16.66 7.74
N ASN A 245 -1.47 15.66 8.50
CA ASN A 245 -0.72 14.54 7.92
C ASN A 245 -1.56 13.87 6.81
N ALA A 246 -0.91 13.45 5.71
CA ALA A 246 -1.58 12.88 4.54
C ALA A 246 -2.45 11.65 4.88
N ALA A 247 -1.99 10.76 5.75
CA ALA A 247 -2.77 9.59 6.16
C ALA A 247 -3.97 9.97 7.03
N VAL A 248 -3.83 10.99 7.88
CA VAL A 248 -4.93 11.51 8.71
C VAL A 248 -5.98 12.18 7.83
N ALA A 249 -5.59 13.05 6.90
CA ALA A 249 -6.51 13.68 5.95
C ALA A 249 -7.25 12.62 5.12
N SER A 250 -6.54 11.63 4.60
CA SER A 250 -7.10 10.50 3.88
C SER A 250 -8.14 9.74 4.70
N ALA A 251 -7.84 9.45 5.98
CA ALA A 251 -8.75 8.73 6.86
C ALA A 251 -10.04 9.50 7.13
N ILE A 252 -9.95 10.82 7.34
CA ILE A 252 -11.13 11.68 7.55
C ILE A 252 -12.02 11.68 6.30
N ILE A 253 -11.44 11.84 5.11
CA ILE A 253 -12.19 11.83 3.84
C ILE A 253 -12.86 10.47 3.62
N MET A 254 -12.11 9.38 3.80
CA MET A 254 -12.64 8.03 3.61
C MET A 254 -13.76 7.70 4.61
N TRP A 255 -13.61 8.12 5.86
CA TRP A 255 -14.64 7.95 6.88
C TRP A 255 -15.92 8.73 6.53
N GLU A 256 -15.79 10.00 6.08
CA GLU A 256 -16.92 10.80 5.64
C GLU A 256 -17.71 10.11 4.53
N GLY A 257 -17.00 9.53 3.55
CA GLY A 257 -17.64 8.75 2.50
C GLY A 257 -18.31 7.47 3.00
N ALA A 258 -17.70 6.75 3.94
CA ALA A 258 -18.28 5.52 4.48
C ALA A 258 -19.54 5.78 5.27
N ARG A 259 -19.54 6.78 6.19
CA ARG A 259 -20.68 7.09 7.06
C ARG A 259 -21.91 7.65 6.30
N SER A 260 -21.70 8.24 5.12
CA SER A 260 -22.79 8.84 4.34
C SER A 260 -23.69 7.80 3.65
N HIS A 261 -23.37 6.50 3.77
CA HIS A 261 -24.08 5.40 3.09
C HIS A 261 -24.39 4.21 4.00
N GLY A 262 -24.22 4.37 5.32
CA GLY A 262 -24.57 3.39 6.36
C GLY A 262 -25.96 3.60 6.97
#